data_da9fdc3cf048a8310efd0ce83a5c185f
#
_entry.id   da9fdc3cf048a8310efd0ce83a5c185f
#
_cell.length_a   1.000
_cell.length_b   1.000
_cell.length_c   1.000
_cell.angle_alpha   90.00
_cell.angle_beta   90.00
_cell.angle_gamma   90.00
#
_symmetry.space_group_name_H-M   'P 1'
#
loop_
_entity.id
_entity.type
_entity.pdbx_description
1 polymer ?
#
loop_
_entity_poly.entity_id
_entity_poly.type
_entity_poly.pdbx_seq_one_letter_code
_entity_poly.pdbx_strand_id
1 'polypeptide(L)'
;MTNTVIRRVDRGGAHHPLVELTLTRLREFVREPEALFWTFVFPIVMSLVMAMAFPSRGAQPVPVGIAEGRGAEPIRQTLAKSPGIILRDVARGAEQRALREGVVHLIVVPADPPTYQFDAARAESRTARLVVDDALKRAAGRADPWVAREEPVEVPGSRYIDWLIPGMVAMGIMSNGMWGVGFSIVQARMRKLLKRMVASPMRKSEYLLAQLLARILFLAPEVAVPLGFGVLAFGMPVNGSIAAIVVVTLIGSLAFGAIGLLLGSRARTFEAVSGLMNVAMLPMWLLCGVFFSASNFPQAIQPAIKALPLTALVNALRAVVLEGVTLQAVRGELLLLAVWTVVPFAVALRLFKWR
;
A
#
# COMPACT_ATOMS: atom_id res chain seq x y z
N MET A 1 -14.49 -53.21 -48.12
CA MET A 1 -13.90 -53.57 -46.81
C MET A 1 -13.08 -52.39 -46.33
N THR A 2 -13.72 -51.49 -45.58
CA THR A 2 -13.09 -50.25 -45.10
C THR A 2 -13.01 -50.32 -43.57
N ASN A 3 -11.81 -50.67 -43.06
CA ASN A 3 -11.50 -50.77 -41.64
C ASN A 3 -11.36 -49.39 -41.03
N THR A 4 -12.35 -48.90 -40.36
CA THR A 4 -12.29 -47.70 -39.57
C THR A 4 -11.59 -48.01 -38.23
N VAL A 5 -10.31 -47.63 -38.14
CA VAL A 5 -9.51 -47.73 -36.93
C VAL A 5 -10.01 -46.60 -35.99
N ILE A 6 -10.87 -46.98 -35.03
CA ILE A 6 -11.20 -46.12 -33.91
C ILE A 6 -9.95 -46.03 -33.02
N ARG A 7 -9.19 -44.95 -33.14
CA ARG A 7 -8.13 -44.58 -32.20
C ARG A 7 -8.80 -44.44 -30.82
N ARG A 8 -8.51 -45.40 -29.95
CA ARG A 8 -8.76 -45.22 -28.50
C ARG A 8 -7.96 -43.98 -28.05
N VAL A 9 -8.67 -42.92 -27.71
CA VAL A 9 -8.11 -41.81 -26.98
C VAL A 9 -7.71 -42.38 -25.61
N ASP A 10 -6.41 -42.53 -25.44
CA ASP A 10 -5.79 -42.88 -24.16
C ASP A 10 -6.32 -41.87 -23.10
N ARG A 11 -7.09 -42.38 -22.17
CA ARG A 11 -7.48 -41.67 -20.95
C ARG A 11 -6.25 -41.64 -20.04
N GLY A 12 -5.27 -40.83 -20.40
CA GLY A 12 -4.22 -40.42 -19.49
C GLY A 12 -4.85 -39.85 -18.21
N GLY A 13 -4.41 -40.34 -17.07
CA GLY A 13 -4.89 -40.22 -15.71
C GLY A 13 -5.94 -39.13 -15.48
N ALA A 14 -7.16 -39.54 -15.21
CA ALA A 14 -8.25 -38.62 -14.89
C ALA A 14 -7.93 -37.91 -13.57
N HIS A 15 -7.21 -36.79 -13.64
CA HIS A 15 -7.10 -35.91 -12.50
C HIS A 15 -8.50 -35.42 -12.11
N HIS A 16 -8.76 -35.34 -10.79
CA HIS A 16 -10.06 -34.88 -10.29
C HIS A 16 -10.39 -33.51 -10.94
N PRO A 17 -11.62 -33.30 -11.45
CA PRO A 17 -11.98 -32.06 -12.18
C PRO A 17 -11.59 -30.74 -11.47
N LEU A 18 -11.62 -30.75 -10.13
CA LEU A 18 -11.17 -29.64 -9.30
C LEU A 18 -9.68 -29.29 -9.54
N VAL A 19 -8.81 -30.30 -9.65
CA VAL A 19 -7.37 -30.09 -9.84
C VAL A 19 -7.11 -29.49 -11.21
N GLU A 20 -7.75 -30.00 -12.26
CA GLU A 20 -7.58 -29.46 -13.61
C GLU A 20 -8.12 -28.05 -13.76
N LEU A 21 -9.27 -27.75 -13.17
CA LEU A 21 -9.82 -26.39 -13.16
C LEU A 21 -8.90 -25.41 -12.41
N THR A 22 -8.38 -25.84 -11.26
CA THR A 22 -7.45 -25.00 -10.47
C THR A 22 -6.14 -24.75 -11.23
N LEU A 23 -5.55 -25.79 -11.83
CA LEU A 23 -4.35 -25.67 -12.65
C LEU A 23 -4.58 -24.83 -13.90
N THR A 24 -5.75 -24.92 -14.51
CA THR A 24 -6.11 -24.08 -15.67
C THR A 24 -6.12 -22.61 -15.26
N ARG A 25 -6.72 -22.28 -14.13
CA ARG A 25 -6.74 -20.91 -13.60
C ARG A 25 -5.34 -20.38 -13.28
N LEU A 26 -4.49 -21.24 -12.69
CA LEU A 26 -3.08 -20.89 -12.47
C LEU A 26 -2.34 -20.57 -13.77
N ARG A 27 -2.53 -21.42 -14.78
CA ARG A 27 -1.91 -21.22 -16.10
C ARG A 27 -2.43 -19.96 -16.81
N GLU A 28 -3.73 -19.68 -16.70
CA GLU A 28 -4.33 -18.43 -17.22
C GLU A 28 -3.65 -17.22 -16.59
N PHE A 29 -3.56 -17.16 -15.27
CA PHE A 29 -2.92 -16.04 -14.56
C PHE A 29 -1.44 -15.85 -14.93
N VAL A 30 -0.65 -16.95 -14.95
CA VAL A 30 0.79 -16.87 -15.31
C VAL A 30 0.99 -16.44 -16.77
N ARG A 31 -0.01 -16.66 -17.64
CA ARG A 31 0.03 -16.22 -19.05
C ARG A 31 -0.48 -14.81 -19.27
N GLU A 32 -1.01 -14.14 -18.25
CA GLU A 32 -1.45 -12.75 -18.32
C GLU A 32 -0.35 -11.81 -17.78
N PRO A 33 0.52 -11.25 -18.64
CA PRO A 33 1.65 -10.43 -18.20
C PRO A 33 1.21 -9.17 -17.48
N GLU A 34 0.02 -8.64 -17.81
CA GLU A 34 -0.55 -7.49 -17.12
C GLU A 34 -0.90 -7.82 -15.66
N ALA A 35 -1.48 -8.99 -15.41
CA ALA A 35 -1.80 -9.42 -14.05
C ALA A 35 -0.52 -9.65 -13.22
N LEU A 36 0.51 -10.25 -13.81
CA LEU A 36 1.82 -10.42 -13.16
C LEU A 36 2.49 -9.07 -12.84
N PHE A 37 2.43 -8.12 -13.78
CA PHE A 37 2.97 -6.79 -13.58
C PHE A 37 2.31 -6.10 -12.38
N TRP A 38 0.99 -6.01 -12.37
CA TRP A 38 0.27 -5.31 -11.29
C TRP A 38 0.37 -6.02 -9.93
N THR A 39 0.47 -7.34 -9.93
CA THR A 39 0.53 -8.12 -8.69
C THR A 39 1.93 -8.12 -8.07
N PHE A 40 3.00 -8.21 -8.88
CA PHE A 40 4.35 -8.41 -8.38
C PHE A 40 5.30 -7.26 -8.70
N VAL A 41 5.32 -6.80 -9.96
CA VAL A 41 6.30 -5.80 -10.40
C VAL A 41 5.95 -4.42 -9.85
N PHE A 42 4.69 -4.02 -9.94
CA PHE A 42 4.22 -2.71 -9.48
C PHE A 42 4.51 -2.44 -8.00
N PRO A 43 4.19 -3.33 -7.04
CA PRO A 43 4.55 -3.15 -5.64
C PRO A 43 6.05 -2.99 -5.41
N ILE A 44 6.87 -3.76 -6.11
CA ILE A 44 8.33 -3.69 -6.01
C ILE A 44 8.84 -2.34 -6.52
N VAL A 45 8.44 -1.94 -7.73
CA VAL A 45 8.85 -0.66 -8.33
C VAL A 45 8.38 0.50 -7.46
N MET A 46 7.14 0.47 -7.02
CA MET A 46 6.59 1.52 -6.15
C MET A 46 7.33 1.62 -4.82
N SER A 47 7.68 0.47 -4.22
CA SER A 47 8.49 0.43 -2.99
C SER A 47 9.88 1.04 -3.21
N LEU A 48 10.53 0.75 -4.33
CA LEU A 48 11.83 1.35 -4.68
C LEU A 48 11.72 2.85 -4.88
N VAL A 49 10.73 3.31 -5.65
CA VAL A 49 10.50 4.75 -5.88
C VAL A 49 10.22 5.47 -4.57
N MET A 50 9.39 4.90 -3.71
CA MET A 50 9.07 5.50 -2.42
C MET A 50 10.27 5.48 -1.45
N ALA A 51 11.09 4.42 -1.46
CA ALA A 51 12.32 4.38 -0.67
C ALA A 51 13.33 5.44 -1.12
N MET A 52 13.39 5.74 -2.41
CA MET A 52 14.22 6.82 -2.96
C MET A 52 13.65 8.21 -2.61
N ALA A 53 12.33 8.37 -2.65
CA ALA A 53 11.65 9.64 -2.35
C ALA A 53 11.66 9.97 -0.85
N PHE A 54 11.59 8.94 0.01
CA PHE A 54 11.54 9.07 1.47
C PHE A 54 12.69 8.29 2.14
N PRO A 55 13.94 8.75 1.98
CA PRO A 55 15.09 8.07 2.57
C PRO A 55 15.01 8.11 4.09
N SER A 56 15.11 6.93 4.71
CA SER A 56 15.03 6.74 6.16
C SER A 56 16.36 7.04 6.88
N ARG A 57 17.24 7.80 6.27
CA ARG A 57 18.51 8.22 6.89
C ARG A 57 18.23 9.43 7.78
N GLY A 58 18.75 9.41 9.00
CA GLY A 58 18.64 10.38 10.10
C GLY A 58 18.25 11.81 9.75
N ALA A 59 18.26 12.74 10.64
CA ALA A 59 17.84 14.13 10.39
C ALA A 59 18.39 14.61 9.04
N GLN A 60 17.50 14.77 8.03
CA GLN A 60 17.92 15.27 6.73
C GLN A 60 18.51 16.68 6.93
N PRO A 61 19.70 16.93 6.39
CA PRO A 61 20.29 18.26 6.52
C PRO A 61 19.38 19.28 5.85
N VAL A 62 19.18 20.38 6.55
CA VAL A 62 18.24 21.43 6.17
C VAL A 62 18.89 22.37 5.15
N PRO A 63 18.36 22.49 3.92
CA PRO A 63 18.88 23.45 2.95
C PRO A 63 18.47 24.88 3.32
N VAL A 64 19.47 25.72 3.54
CA VAL A 64 19.32 27.12 3.97
C VAL A 64 20.04 28.06 2.98
N GLY A 65 19.33 29.09 2.57
CA GLY A 65 19.90 30.19 1.79
C GLY A 65 20.33 31.34 2.69
N ILE A 66 21.32 32.10 2.26
CA ILE A 66 21.74 33.35 2.91
C ILE A 66 21.61 34.45 1.86
N ALA A 67 20.81 35.47 2.18
CA ALA A 67 20.71 36.65 1.31
C ALA A 67 22.02 37.44 1.30
N GLU A 68 22.38 38.04 0.17
CA GLU A 68 23.55 38.90 0.06
C GLU A 68 23.34 40.18 0.88
N GLY A 69 24.36 40.55 1.68
CA GLY A 69 24.33 41.77 2.48
C GLY A 69 25.51 41.89 3.42
N ARG A 70 25.64 43.05 4.05
CA ARG A 70 26.64 43.25 5.10
C ARG A 70 26.35 42.29 6.25
N GLY A 71 27.34 41.49 6.68
CA GLY A 71 27.16 40.48 7.74
C GLY A 71 26.79 39.10 7.24
N ALA A 72 26.68 38.85 5.93
CA ALA A 72 26.37 37.50 5.40
C ALA A 72 27.50 36.50 5.67
N GLU A 73 28.76 36.94 5.57
CA GLU A 73 29.92 36.04 5.70
C GLU A 73 30.08 35.42 7.09
N PRO A 74 29.97 36.16 8.22
CA PRO A 74 29.97 35.55 9.56
C PRO A 74 28.84 34.53 9.75
N ILE A 75 27.64 34.84 9.25
CA ILE A 75 26.49 33.92 9.31
C ILE A 75 26.79 32.67 8.50
N ARG A 76 27.34 32.82 7.28
CA ARG A 76 27.74 31.69 6.42
C ARG A 76 28.74 30.77 7.12
N GLN A 77 29.79 31.32 7.69
CA GLN A 77 30.82 30.57 8.41
C GLN A 77 30.27 29.83 9.63
N THR A 78 29.34 30.44 10.34
CA THR A 78 28.67 29.83 11.51
C THR A 78 27.79 28.66 11.07
N LEU A 79 26.93 28.88 10.09
CA LEU A 79 26.02 27.86 9.64
C LEU A 79 26.72 26.73 8.88
N ALA A 80 27.82 27.00 8.16
CA ALA A 80 28.63 25.97 7.50
C ALA A 80 29.27 24.98 8.48
N LYS A 81 29.55 25.41 9.72
CA LYS A 81 30.11 24.57 10.79
C LYS A 81 29.03 23.84 11.59
N SER A 82 27.77 24.21 11.40
CA SER A 82 26.67 23.65 12.18
C SER A 82 26.20 22.30 11.59
N PRO A 83 26.16 21.24 12.37
CA PRO A 83 25.69 19.92 11.89
C PRO A 83 24.21 20.00 11.47
N GLY A 84 23.87 19.32 10.39
CA GLY A 84 22.48 19.26 9.90
C GLY A 84 22.02 20.46 9.08
N ILE A 85 22.93 21.38 8.67
CA ILE A 85 22.63 22.49 7.78
C ILE A 85 23.43 22.36 6.48
N ILE A 86 22.75 22.50 5.34
CA ILE A 86 23.38 22.62 4.02
C ILE A 86 23.13 24.02 3.48
N LEU A 87 24.18 24.75 3.23
CA LEU A 87 24.08 26.07 2.58
C LEU A 87 23.86 25.89 1.08
N ARG A 88 22.90 26.64 0.54
CA ARG A 88 22.60 26.74 -0.88
C ARG A 88 22.75 28.20 -1.32
N ASP A 89 23.46 28.42 -2.40
CA ASP A 89 23.55 29.75 -2.99
C ASP A 89 22.23 30.08 -3.69
N VAL A 90 21.65 31.21 -3.31
CA VAL A 90 20.40 31.72 -3.88
C VAL A 90 20.74 33.02 -4.59
N ALA A 91 20.47 33.09 -5.89
CA ALA A 91 20.72 34.30 -6.66
C ALA A 91 19.85 35.44 -6.13
N ARG A 92 20.41 36.66 -6.18
CA ARG A 92 19.72 37.91 -5.77
C ARG A 92 18.39 38.06 -6.52
N GLY A 93 17.29 38.24 -5.79
CA GLY A 93 15.95 38.36 -6.37
C GLY A 93 15.25 37.00 -6.66
N ALA A 94 15.96 35.87 -6.45
CA ALA A 94 15.37 34.53 -6.62
C ALA A 94 14.89 33.89 -5.29
N GLU A 95 14.96 34.66 -4.18
CA GLU A 95 14.70 34.15 -2.83
C GLU A 95 13.31 33.53 -2.70
N GLN A 96 12.28 34.25 -3.12
CA GLN A 96 10.89 33.78 -3.06
C GLN A 96 10.65 32.55 -3.96
N ARG A 97 11.34 32.51 -5.11
CA ARG A 97 11.24 31.37 -6.02
C ARG A 97 11.92 30.13 -5.40
N ALA A 98 13.11 30.28 -4.82
CA ALA A 98 13.83 29.22 -4.18
C ALA A 98 13.06 28.60 -2.99
N LEU A 99 12.35 29.44 -2.19
CA LEU A 99 11.45 28.99 -1.13
C LEU A 99 10.23 28.26 -1.70
N ARG A 100 9.63 28.78 -2.77
CA ARG A 100 8.45 28.18 -3.40
C ARG A 100 8.76 26.81 -4.03
N GLU A 101 9.89 26.70 -4.70
CA GLU A 101 10.36 25.47 -5.34
C GLU A 101 10.94 24.46 -4.32
N GLY A 102 11.16 24.88 -3.07
CA GLY A 102 11.74 24.03 -2.01
C GLY A 102 13.24 23.78 -2.16
N VAL A 103 13.93 24.57 -2.98
CA VAL A 103 15.40 24.53 -3.12
C VAL A 103 16.08 24.86 -1.79
N VAL A 104 15.49 25.80 -1.05
CA VAL A 104 15.82 26.12 0.33
C VAL A 104 14.55 26.17 1.18
N HIS A 105 14.66 25.81 2.46
CA HIS A 105 13.53 25.83 3.41
C HIS A 105 13.49 27.12 4.23
N LEU A 106 14.61 27.82 4.29
CA LEU A 106 14.76 29.07 5.01
C LEU A 106 15.77 29.95 4.29
N ILE A 107 15.54 31.25 4.30
CA ILE A 107 16.53 32.28 3.91
C ILE A 107 16.83 33.14 5.12
N VAL A 108 18.10 33.25 5.44
CA VAL A 108 18.60 34.18 6.47
C VAL A 108 18.98 35.49 5.80
N VAL A 109 18.30 36.57 6.16
CA VAL A 109 18.64 37.92 5.74
C VAL A 109 19.53 38.52 6.80
N PRO A 110 20.79 38.91 6.45
CA PRO A 110 21.71 39.54 7.37
C PRO A 110 21.14 40.88 7.88
N ALA A 111 20.89 40.96 9.18
CA ALA A 111 20.45 42.14 9.91
C ALA A 111 20.89 41.97 11.37
N ASP A 112 20.72 42.98 12.18
CA ASP A 112 20.94 42.90 13.62
C ASP A 112 19.62 43.25 14.34
N PRO A 113 18.86 42.26 14.86
CA PRO A 113 19.06 40.81 14.74
C PRO A 113 18.77 40.24 13.31
N PRO A 114 19.27 39.02 12.96
CA PRO A 114 19.03 38.40 11.66
C PRO A 114 17.54 38.11 11.44
N THR A 115 17.08 38.36 10.21
CA THR A 115 15.67 38.10 9.83
C THR A 115 15.55 36.80 9.07
N TYR A 116 14.51 36.01 9.39
CA TYR A 116 14.22 34.74 8.74
C TYR A 116 13.03 34.85 7.79
N GLN A 117 13.25 34.52 6.53
CA GLN A 117 12.20 34.39 5.54
C GLN A 117 11.94 32.89 5.27
N PHE A 118 10.73 32.43 5.52
CA PHE A 118 10.34 31.04 5.37
C PHE A 118 8.85 30.91 5.13
N ASP A 119 8.43 29.79 4.54
CA ASP A 119 7.02 29.46 4.36
C ASP A 119 6.48 28.80 5.65
N ALA A 120 5.68 29.53 6.41
CA ALA A 120 5.10 29.03 7.66
C ALA A 120 4.10 27.86 7.47
N ALA A 121 3.59 27.65 6.26
CA ALA A 121 2.69 26.52 5.97
C ALA A 121 3.45 25.19 5.86
N ARG A 122 4.75 25.22 5.59
CA ARG A 122 5.59 24.01 5.43
C ARG A 122 6.25 23.62 6.74
N ALA A 123 6.12 22.33 7.10
CA ALA A 123 6.74 21.79 8.33
C ALA A 123 8.27 21.86 8.27
N GLU A 124 8.86 21.56 7.11
CA GLU A 124 10.31 21.60 6.87
C GLU A 124 10.88 23.01 7.08
N SER A 125 10.15 24.04 6.64
CA SER A 125 10.56 25.43 6.81
C SER A 125 10.51 25.87 8.28
N ARG A 126 9.53 25.40 9.03
CA ARG A 126 9.46 25.64 10.49
C ARG A 126 10.61 24.95 11.23
N THR A 127 10.92 23.72 10.86
CA THR A 127 12.07 22.99 11.42
C THR A 127 13.39 23.70 11.06
N ALA A 128 13.54 24.13 9.80
CA ALA A 128 14.69 24.92 9.35
C ALA A 128 14.93 26.16 10.21
N ARG A 129 13.85 26.88 10.51
CA ARG A 129 13.93 28.07 11.38
C ARG A 129 14.45 27.74 12.77
N LEU A 130 13.95 26.65 13.38
CA LEU A 130 14.37 26.25 14.73
C LEU A 130 15.85 25.85 14.75
N VAL A 131 16.28 25.05 13.78
CA VAL A 131 17.68 24.59 13.68
C VAL A 131 18.65 25.76 13.45
N VAL A 132 18.31 26.66 12.55
CA VAL A 132 19.15 27.82 12.23
C VAL A 132 19.18 28.81 13.39
N ASP A 133 18.04 29.10 14.03
CA ASP A 133 17.94 29.99 15.18
C ASP A 133 18.78 29.48 16.37
N ASP A 134 18.71 28.14 16.62
CA ASP A 134 19.53 27.50 17.65
C ASP A 134 21.04 27.60 17.34
N ALA A 135 21.42 27.30 16.08
CA ALA A 135 22.82 27.38 15.66
C ALA A 135 23.39 28.81 15.81
N LEU A 136 22.64 29.83 15.38
CA LEU A 136 23.11 31.23 15.48
C LEU A 136 23.14 31.71 16.92
N LYS A 137 22.17 31.36 17.76
CA LYS A 137 22.15 31.72 19.18
C LYS A 137 23.28 31.08 19.97
N ARG A 138 23.59 29.80 19.69
CA ARG A 138 24.77 29.14 20.29
C ARG A 138 26.07 29.83 19.88
N ALA A 139 26.21 30.17 18.61
CA ALA A 139 27.38 30.92 18.14
C ALA A 139 27.50 32.33 18.74
N ALA A 140 26.36 32.93 19.09
CA ALA A 140 26.30 34.21 19.79
C ALA A 140 26.56 34.09 21.31
N GLY A 141 26.92 32.91 21.81
CA GLY A 141 27.29 32.69 23.22
C GLY A 141 26.12 32.28 24.13
N ARG A 142 24.99 31.85 23.58
CA ARG A 142 23.91 31.27 24.42
C ARG A 142 24.46 30.04 25.16
N ALA A 143 24.49 30.11 26.49
CA ALA A 143 24.80 28.99 27.35
C ALA A 143 23.47 28.21 27.65
N ASP A 144 23.45 26.94 27.28
CA ASP A 144 22.34 26.09 27.65
C ASP A 144 22.52 25.64 29.11
N PRO A 145 21.51 25.82 30.00
CA PRO A 145 21.63 25.49 31.43
C PRO A 145 21.83 24.00 31.68
N TRP A 146 21.47 23.16 30.70
CA TRP A 146 21.68 21.72 30.70
C TRP A 146 21.79 21.21 29.28
N VAL A 147 22.53 20.13 29.07
CA VAL A 147 22.62 19.42 27.79
C VAL A 147 21.83 18.14 27.96
N ALA A 148 20.78 17.99 27.12
CA ALA A 148 19.98 16.76 27.11
C ALA A 148 20.85 15.57 26.65
N ARG A 149 20.76 14.46 27.35
CA ARG A 149 21.30 13.21 26.87
C ARG A 149 20.35 12.67 25.80
N GLU A 150 20.82 12.57 24.57
CA GLU A 150 20.08 11.99 23.47
C GLU A 150 20.24 10.47 23.50
N GLU A 151 19.14 9.76 23.57
CA GLU A 151 19.06 8.30 23.47
C GLU A 151 18.17 7.96 22.28
N PRO A 152 18.73 7.88 21.06
CA PRO A 152 17.95 7.54 19.89
C PRO A 152 17.41 6.12 20.01
N VAL A 153 16.10 5.99 20.02
CA VAL A 153 15.41 4.69 20.05
C VAL A 153 15.05 4.31 18.62
N GLU A 154 15.69 3.28 18.11
CA GLU A 154 15.26 2.67 16.85
C GLU A 154 14.03 1.80 17.11
N VAL A 155 12.88 2.28 16.69
CA VAL A 155 11.64 1.49 16.73
C VAL A 155 11.57 0.66 15.44
N PRO A 156 11.66 -0.68 15.52
CA PRO A 156 11.55 -1.53 14.34
C PRO A 156 10.23 -1.27 13.60
N GLY A 157 10.30 -1.08 12.27
CA GLY A 157 9.10 -0.79 11.47
C GLY A 157 8.70 0.70 11.43
N SER A 158 9.49 1.61 12.00
CA SER A 158 9.22 3.06 11.98
C SER A 158 9.55 3.73 10.63
N ARG A 159 10.34 3.07 9.77
CA ARG A 159 10.69 3.63 8.47
C ARG A 159 9.47 3.65 7.56
N TYR A 160 9.37 4.68 6.72
CA TYR A 160 8.26 4.80 5.76
C TYR A 160 8.08 3.56 4.90
N ILE A 161 9.19 2.94 4.46
CA ILE A 161 9.15 1.74 3.63
C ILE A 161 8.58 0.52 4.37
N ASP A 162 8.92 0.36 5.65
CA ASP A 162 8.39 -0.74 6.47
C ASP A 162 6.88 -0.61 6.65
N TRP A 163 6.40 0.64 6.79
CA TRP A 163 4.99 0.95 6.91
C TRP A 163 4.23 0.79 5.58
N LEU A 164 4.89 1.08 4.44
CA LEU A 164 4.31 1.03 3.11
C LEU A 164 4.07 -0.40 2.61
N ILE A 165 5.05 -1.31 2.77
CA ILE A 165 5.03 -2.64 2.16
C ILE A 165 3.81 -3.48 2.61
N PRO A 166 3.49 -3.63 3.92
CA PRO A 166 2.27 -4.34 4.32
C PRO A 166 0.99 -3.68 3.79
N GLY A 167 0.99 -2.35 3.66
CA GLY A 167 -0.11 -1.62 3.04
C GLY A 167 -0.30 -1.96 1.57
N MET A 168 0.79 -2.07 0.81
CA MET A 168 0.74 -2.46 -0.60
C MET A 168 0.28 -3.91 -0.78
N VAL A 169 0.69 -4.82 0.11
CA VAL A 169 0.17 -6.21 0.14
C VAL A 169 -1.35 -6.18 0.34
N ALA A 170 -1.86 -5.39 1.28
CA ALA A 170 -3.31 -5.26 1.49
C ALA A 170 -4.04 -4.70 0.26
N MET A 171 -3.44 -3.70 -0.42
CA MET A 171 -3.98 -3.17 -1.69
C MET A 171 -3.99 -4.22 -2.81
N GLY A 172 -2.94 -5.05 -2.91
CA GLY A 172 -2.89 -6.18 -3.83
C GLY A 172 -4.02 -7.17 -3.57
N ILE A 173 -4.19 -7.59 -2.30
CA ILE A 173 -5.28 -8.49 -1.88
C ILE A 173 -6.65 -7.91 -2.24
N MET A 174 -6.87 -6.62 -2.00
CA MET A 174 -8.09 -5.94 -2.40
C MET A 174 -8.29 -5.98 -3.91
N SER A 175 -7.30 -5.54 -4.67
CA SER A 175 -7.38 -5.44 -6.14
C SER A 175 -7.64 -6.81 -6.76
N ASN A 176 -6.80 -7.79 -6.46
CA ASN A 176 -6.93 -9.14 -7.02
C ASN A 176 -8.18 -9.87 -6.49
N GLY A 177 -8.61 -9.60 -5.24
CA GLY A 177 -9.86 -10.11 -4.69
C GLY A 177 -11.08 -9.60 -5.44
N MET A 178 -11.16 -8.30 -5.64
CA MET A 178 -12.30 -7.66 -6.31
C MET A 178 -12.30 -7.91 -7.81
N TRP A 179 -11.21 -7.55 -8.51
CA TRP A 179 -11.11 -7.70 -9.96
C TRP A 179 -11.14 -9.18 -10.38
N GLY A 180 -10.35 -10.04 -9.75
CA GLY A 180 -10.28 -11.45 -10.08
C GLY A 180 -11.63 -12.16 -10.00
N VAL A 181 -12.38 -11.95 -8.92
CA VAL A 181 -13.71 -12.55 -8.74
C VAL A 181 -14.76 -11.86 -9.60
N GLY A 182 -14.81 -10.52 -9.58
CA GLY A 182 -15.83 -9.77 -10.31
C GLY A 182 -15.75 -9.94 -11.82
N PHE A 183 -14.54 -9.83 -12.40
CA PHE A 183 -14.33 -10.06 -13.84
C PHE A 183 -14.63 -11.49 -14.24
N SER A 184 -14.20 -12.48 -13.47
CA SER A 184 -14.45 -13.89 -13.81
C SER A 184 -15.93 -14.19 -13.93
N ILE A 185 -16.77 -13.58 -13.10
CA ILE A 185 -18.23 -13.76 -13.14
C ILE A 185 -18.82 -13.11 -14.40
N VAL A 186 -18.43 -11.87 -14.68
CA VAL A 186 -18.91 -11.15 -15.87
C VAL A 186 -18.45 -11.86 -17.14
N GLN A 187 -17.18 -12.29 -17.20
CA GLN A 187 -16.63 -13.05 -18.31
C GLN A 187 -17.37 -14.39 -18.52
N ALA A 188 -17.63 -15.14 -17.44
CA ALA A 188 -18.37 -16.39 -17.52
C ALA A 188 -19.80 -16.16 -18.04
N ARG A 189 -20.44 -15.03 -17.67
CA ARG A 189 -21.76 -14.64 -18.16
C ARG A 189 -21.72 -14.27 -19.63
N MET A 190 -20.80 -13.41 -20.07
CA MET A 190 -20.67 -12.96 -21.46
C MET A 190 -20.35 -14.10 -22.42
N ARG A 191 -19.44 -15.01 -22.02
CA ARG A 191 -19.08 -16.20 -22.81
C ARG A 191 -20.12 -17.31 -22.74
N LYS A 192 -21.27 -17.08 -22.08
CA LYS A 192 -22.34 -18.06 -21.89
C LYS A 192 -21.85 -19.38 -21.22
N LEU A 193 -20.70 -19.31 -20.52
CA LEU A 193 -20.12 -20.47 -19.84
C LEU A 193 -21.05 -21.00 -18.75
N LEU A 194 -21.76 -20.11 -18.03
CA LEU A 194 -22.74 -20.50 -17.03
C LEU A 194 -23.84 -21.37 -17.61
N LYS A 195 -24.30 -21.10 -18.85
CA LYS A 195 -25.30 -21.92 -19.54
C LYS A 195 -24.76 -23.28 -19.96
N ARG A 196 -23.51 -23.34 -20.44
CA ARG A 196 -22.83 -24.57 -20.81
C ARG A 196 -22.55 -25.45 -19.59
N MET A 197 -22.22 -24.85 -18.44
CA MET A 197 -21.98 -25.54 -17.18
C MET A 197 -23.25 -26.19 -16.64
N VAL A 198 -24.42 -25.55 -16.80
CA VAL A 198 -25.71 -26.12 -16.43
C VAL A 198 -26.06 -27.37 -17.28
N ALA A 199 -25.55 -27.41 -18.51
CA ALA A 199 -25.73 -28.55 -19.44
C ALA A 199 -24.66 -29.65 -19.27
N SER A 200 -23.64 -29.44 -18.44
CA SER A 200 -22.58 -30.41 -18.16
C SER A 200 -22.86 -31.19 -16.88
N PRO A 201 -22.38 -32.46 -16.73
CA PRO A 201 -22.55 -33.25 -15.50
C PRO A 201 -21.77 -32.70 -14.31
N MET A 202 -21.03 -31.58 -14.47
CA MET A 202 -20.23 -30.96 -13.42
C MET A 202 -21.12 -30.28 -12.40
N ARG A 203 -20.79 -30.46 -11.10
CA ARG A 203 -21.51 -29.81 -10.01
C ARG A 203 -21.11 -28.33 -9.93
N LYS A 204 -22.09 -27.44 -9.75
CA LYS A 204 -21.86 -25.99 -9.58
C LYS A 204 -20.91 -25.68 -8.43
N SER A 205 -20.91 -26.49 -7.37
CA SER A 205 -20.02 -26.42 -6.24
C SER A 205 -18.56 -26.66 -6.62
N GLU A 206 -18.27 -27.56 -7.56
CA GLU A 206 -16.89 -27.85 -8.00
C GLU A 206 -16.24 -26.64 -8.70
N TYR A 207 -17.01 -25.93 -9.52
CA TYR A 207 -16.53 -24.69 -10.13
C TYR A 207 -16.23 -23.59 -9.12
N LEU A 208 -17.15 -23.37 -8.15
CA LEU A 208 -16.94 -22.35 -7.11
C LEU A 208 -15.77 -22.70 -6.19
N LEU A 209 -15.63 -24.01 -5.86
CA LEU A 209 -14.50 -24.50 -5.08
C LEU A 209 -13.19 -24.35 -5.83
N ALA A 210 -13.14 -24.66 -7.13
CA ALA A 210 -11.93 -24.46 -7.93
C ALA A 210 -11.50 -22.98 -7.99
N GLN A 211 -12.48 -22.08 -8.08
CA GLN A 211 -12.23 -20.63 -8.04
C GLN A 211 -11.64 -20.20 -6.69
N LEU A 212 -12.19 -20.71 -5.59
CA LEU A 212 -11.70 -20.43 -4.23
C LEU A 212 -10.31 -21.02 -3.99
N LEU A 213 -10.07 -22.27 -4.40
CA LEU A 213 -8.76 -22.93 -4.27
C LEU A 213 -7.68 -22.21 -5.09
N ALA A 214 -8.00 -21.81 -6.32
CA ALA A 214 -7.09 -21.01 -7.13
C ALA A 214 -6.76 -19.68 -6.43
N ARG A 215 -7.76 -18.99 -5.86
CA ARG A 215 -7.54 -17.73 -5.13
C ARG A 215 -6.63 -17.90 -3.91
N ILE A 216 -6.85 -18.96 -3.12
CA ILE A 216 -6.01 -19.27 -1.95
C ILE A 216 -4.57 -19.58 -2.39
N LEU A 217 -4.40 -20.31 -3.48
CA LEU A 217 -3.08 -20.65 -4.01
C LEU A 217 -2.32 -19.43 -4.52
N PHE A 218 -3.03 -18.47 -5.15
CA PHE A 218 -2.44 -17.18 -5.56
C PHE A 218 -2.12 -16.25 -4.41
N LEU A 219 -2.84 -16.35 -3.30
CA LEU A 219 -2.62 -15.51 -2.14
C LEU A 219 -1.20 -15.70 -1.57
N ALA A 220 -0.67 -16.93 -1.60
CA ALA A 220 0.65 -17.22 -1.05
C ALA A 220 1.78 -16.42 -1.75
N PRO A 221 1.98 -16.47 -3.08
CA PRO A 221 2.97 -15.64 -3.74
C PRO A 221 2.64 -14.14 -3.71
N GLU A 222 1.36 -13.77 -3.74
CA GLU A 222 0.90 -12.38 -3.66
C GLU A 222 1.34 -11.69 -2.36
N VAL A 223 1.39 -12.43 -1.26
CA VAL A 223 1.84 -11.95 0.04
C VAL A 223 3.35 -12.14 0.20
N ALA A 224 3.86 -13.33 -0.15
CA ALA A 224 5.25 -13.69 0.10
C ALA A 224 6.25 -12.86 -0.73
N VAL A 225 5.92 -12.54 -1.99
CA VAL A 225 6.86 -11.81 -2.87
C VAL A 225 7.09 -10.38 -2.39
N PRO A 226 6.08 -9.53 -2.14
CA PRO A 226 6.33 -8.18 -1.65
C PRO A 226 6.92 -8.14 -0.23
N LEU A 227 6.45 -8.99 0.69
CA LEU A 227 7.03 -9.06 2.04
C LEU A 227 8.47 -9.56 2.00
N GLY A 228 8.75 -10.62 1.24
CA GLY A 228 10.09 -11.15 1.04
C GLY A 228 11.04 -10.12 0.43
N PHE A 229 10.56 -9.36 -0.55
CA PHE A 229 11.32 -8.23 -1.12
C PHE A 229 11.62 -7.18 -0.05
N GLY A 230 10.64 -6.82 0.78
CA GLY A 230 10.82 -5.90 1.90
C GLY A 230 11.91 -6.35 2.89
N VAL A 231 11.91 -7.63 3.22
CA VAL A 231 12.93 -8.23 4.10
C VAL A 231 14.30 -8.23 3.43
N LEU A 232 14.40 -8.71 2.18
CA LEU A 232 15.68 -8.90 1.50
C LEU A 232 16.32 -7.59 1.03
N ALA A 233 15.51 -6.66 0.50
CA ALA A 233 16.04 -5.41 -0.07
C ALA A 233 16.20 -4.30 0.98
N PHE A 234 15.32 -4.25 1.97
CA PHE A 234 15.29 -3.14 2.93
C PHE A 234 15.56 -3.60 4.39
N GLY A 235 15.72 -4.90 4.65
CA GLY A 235 15.85 -5.41 6.02
C GLY A 235 14.60 -5.12 6.87
N MET A 236 13.41 -5.17 6.27
CA MET A 236 12.15 -4.94 6.99
C MET A 236 11.96 -6.01 8.07
N PRO A 237 11.67 -5.63 9.31
CA PRO A 237 11.40 -6.61 10.36
C PRO A 237 10.07 -7.32 10.11
N VAL A 238 10.05 -8.64 10.29
CA VAL A 238 8.83 -9.45 10.34
C VAL A 238 8.79 -10.12 11.72
N ASN A 239 8.15 -9.45 12.66
CA ASN A 239 8.07 -9.87 14.06
C ASN A 239 6.90 -10.82 14.33
N GLY A 240 5.93 -10.87 13.41
CA GLY A 240 4.72 -11.67 13.54
C GLY A 240 4.89 -13.12 13.12
N SER A 241 4.01 -13.99 13.63
CA SER A 241 3.98 -15.39 13.18
C SER A 241 3.43 -15.50 11.76
N ILE A 242 4.03 -16.38 10.95
CA ILE A 242 3.56 -16.67 9.59
C ILE A 242 2.08 -17.12 9.60
N ALA A 243 1.68 -17.90 10.61
CA ALA A 243 0.30 -18.34 10.75
C ALA A 243 -0.68 -17.16 10.93
N ALA A 244 -0.29 -16.14 11.72
CA ALA A 244 -1.12 -14.95 11.90
C ALA A 244 -1.22 -14.15 10.60
N ILE A 245 -0.12 -13.97 9.85
CA ILE A 245 -0.11 -13.33 8.55
C ILE A 245 -1.05 -14.06 7.57
N VAL A 246 -0.96 -15.38 7.51
CA VAL A 246 -1.84 -16.20 6.65
C VAL A 246 -3.31 -16.04 7.03
N VAL A 247 -3.66 -16.06 8.31
CA VAL A 247 -5.06 -15.89 8.76
C VAL A 247 -5.59 -14.51 8.38
N VAL A 248 -4.84 -13.43 8.65
CA VAL A 248 -5.25 -12.05 8.32
C VAL A 248 -5.45 -11.88 6.81
N THR A 249 -4.49 -12.36 6.02
CA THR A 249 -4.53 -12.24 4.55
C THR A 249 -5.65 -13.08 3.93
N LEU A 250 -5.92 -14.26 4.48
CA LEU A 250 -7.01 -15.14 4.05
C LEU A 250 -8.38 -14.49 4.30
N ILE A 251 -8.62 -13.98 5.51
CA ILE A 251 -9.87 -13.29 5.85
C ILE A 251 -10.04 -12.04 4.98
N GLY A 252 -8.98 -11.25 4.79
CA GLY A 252 -8.98 -10.09 3.89
C GLY A 252 -9.32 -10.48 2.45
N SER A 253 -8.70 -11.55 1.93
CA SER A 253 -8.96 -12.06 0.58
C SER A 253 -10.41 -12.51 0.41
N LEU A 254 -11.00 -13.14 1.42
CA LEU A 254 -12.42 -13.54 1.42
C LEU A 254 -13.34 -12.30 1.43
N ALA A 255 -13.04 -11.29 2.22
CA ALA A 255 -13.82 -10.05 2.28
C ALA A 255 -13.85 -9.33 0.92
N PHE A 256 -12.70 -9.12 0.29
CA PHE A 256 -12.64 -8.48 -1.03
C PHE A 256 -13.17 -9.37 -2.15
N GLY A 257 -13.01 -10.68 -2.05
CA GLY A 257 -13.67 -11.63 -2.95
C GLY A 257 -15.19 -11.55 -2.87
N ALA A 258 -15.75 -11.42 -1.67
CA ALA A 258 -17.20 -11.26 -1.46
C ALA A 258 -17.72 -9.92 -2.02
N ILE A 259 -16.97 -8.84 -1.85
CA ILE A 259 -17.30 -7.53 -2.46
C ILE A 259 -17.26 -7.64 -3.98
N GLY A 260 -16.19 -8.25 -4.54
CA GLY A 260 -16.07 -8.49 -5.98
C GLY A 260 -17.21 -9.33 -6.55
N LEU A 261 -17.62 -10.39 -5.82
CA LEU A 261 -18.78 -11.21 -6.15
C LEU A 261 -20.07 -10.36 -6.18
N LEU A 262 -20.27 -9.52 -5.17
CA LEU A 262 -21.44 -8.65 -5.09
C LEU A 262 -21.53 -7.71 -6.29
N LEU A 263 -20.43 -7.00 -6.61
CA LEU A 263 -20.36 -6.04 -7.72
C LEU A 263 -20.53 -6.76 -9.06
N GLY A 264 -19.86 -7.90 -9.27
CA GLY A 264 -19.96 -8.73 -10.46
C GLY A 264 -21.34 -9.37 -10.65
N SER A 265 -22.10 -9.61 -9.56
CA SER A 265 -23.43 -10.21 -9.63
C SER A 265 -24.45 -9.36 -10.39
N ARG A 266 -24.31 -8.03 -10.34
CA ARG A 266 -25.19 -7.05 -10.99
C ARG A 266 -24.72 -6.63 -12.37
N ALA A 267 -23.42 -6.59 -12.62
CA ALA A 267 -22.85 -6.11 -13.86
C ALA A 267 -23.14 -7.08 -15.03
N ARG A 268 -23.50 -6.52 -16.19
CA ARG A 268 -23.76 -7.26 -17.43
C ARG A 268 -22.64 -7.14 -18.45
N THR A 269 -21.82 -6.07 -18.34
CA THR A 269 -20.72 -5.77 -19.24
C THR A 269 -19.44 -5.51 -18.45
N PHE A 270 -18.29 -5.56 -19.13
CA PHE A 270 -17.00 -5.24 -18.51
C PHE A 270 -16.93 -3.77 -18.08
N GLU A 271 -17.47 -2.87 -18.85
CA GLU A 271 -17.50 -1.43 -18.54
C GLU A 271 -18.27 -1.16 -17.25
N ALA A 272 -19.43 -1.81 -17.10
CA ALA A 272 -20.25 -1.67 -15.90
C ALA A 272 -19.55 -2.19 -14.64
N VAL A 273 -18.92 -3.37 -14.72
CA VAL A 273 -18.19 -3.90 -13.55
C VAL A 273 -16.96 -3.07 -13.25
N SER A 274 -16.23 -2.59 -14.27
CA SER A 274 -15.07 -1.72 -14.10
C SER A 274 -15.44 -0.41 -13.41
N GLY A 275 -16.52 0.23 -13.85
CA GLY A 275 -17.04 1.45 -13.22
C GLY A 275 -17.40 1.23 -11.75
N LEU A 276 -18.14 0.16 -11.43
CA LEU A 276 -18.49 -0.19 -10.04
C LEU A 276 -17.28 -0.49 -9.17
N MET A 277 -16.29 -1.22 -9.70
CA MET A 277 -15.04 -1.52 -9.01
C MET A 277 -14.28 -0.23 -8.68
N ASN A 278 -14.09 0.65 -9.68
CA ASN A 278 -13.39 1.91 -9.47
C ASN A 278 -14.09 2.79 -8.43
N VAL A 279 -15.41 2.91 -8.46
CA VAL A 279 -16.17 3.67 -7.47
C VAL A 279 -16.01 3.09 -6.07
N ALA A 280 -15.94 1.76 -5.91
CA ALA A 280 -15.73 1.13 -4.62
C ALA A 280 -14.27 1.23 -4.14
N MET A 281 -13.29 1.04 -5.05
CA MET A 281 -11.86 0.97 -4.68
C MET A 281 -11.25 2.34 -4.45
N LEU A 282 -11.63 3.37 -5.23
CA LEU A 282 -10.98 4.67 -5.20
C LEU A 282 -11.06 5.36 -3.83
N PRO A 283 -12.22 5.40 -3.13
CA PRO A 283 -12.27 5.91 -1.77
C PRO A 283 -11.40 5.10 -0.81
N MET A 284 -11.34 3.78 -0.96
CA MET A 284 -10.50 2.92 -0.13
C MET A 284 -9.02 3.24 -0.33
N TRP A 285 -8.56 3.42 -1.57
CA TRP A 285 -7.17 3.78 -1.88
C TRP A 285 -6.75 5.11 -1.24
N LEU A 286 -7.62 6.11 -1.32
CA LEU A 286 -7.31 7.44 -0.80
C LEU A 286 -7.32 7.49 0.73
N LEU A 287 -8.26 6.78 1.37
CA LEU A 287 -8.55 6.94 2.80
C LEU A 287 -7.93 5.85 3.68
N CYS A 288 -7.50 4.70 3.12
CA CYS A 288 -7.06 3.54 3.90
C CYS A 288 -5.76 3.73 4.68
N GLY A 289 -5.06 4.83 4.48
CA GLY A 289 -3.81 5.08 5.19
C GLY A 289 -2.60 4.31 4.65
N VAL A 290 -2.59 3.85 3.41
CA VAL A 290 -1.41 3.18 2.83
C VAL A 290 -0.30 4.17 2.52
N PHE A 291 -0.61 5.26 1.85
CA PHE A 291 0.38 6.27 1.45
C PHE A 291 0.56 7.38 2.51
N PHE A 292 -0.50 7.73 3.20
CA PHE A 292 -0.50 8.75 4.24
C PHE A 292 -1.24 8.23 5.46
N SER A 293 -0.84 8.65 6.66
CA SER A 293 -1.54 8.24 7.86
C SER A 293 -3.02 8.66 7.82
N ALA A 294 -3.91 7.72 8.16
CA ALA A 294 -5.34 7.99 8.28
C ALA A 294 -5.64 9.09 9.33
N SER A 295 -4.74 9.30 10.31
CA SER A 295 -4.86 10.36 11.31
C SER A 295 -4.78 11.78 10.74
N ASN A 296 -4.25 11.95 9.52
CA ASN A 296 -4.15 13.26 8.87
C ASN A 296 -5.52 13.79 8.39
N PHE A 297 -6.53 12.93 8.34
CA PHE A 297 -7.87 13.32 7.92
C PHE A 297 -8.68 13.90 9.08
N PRO A 298 -9.65 14.81 8.82
CA PRO A 298 -10.50 15.40 9.84
C PRO A 298 -11.21 14.37 10.73
N GLN A 299 -11.35 14.68 12.01
CA GLN A 299 -11.97 13.75 12.98
C GLN A 299 -13.39 13.29 12.58
N ALA A 300 -14.14 14.13 11.90
CA ALA A 300 -15.50 13.82 11.45
C ALA A 300 -15.59 12.60 10.51
N ILE A 301 -14.56 12.34 9.69
CA ILE A 301 -14.54 11.22 8.74
C ILE A 301 -13.79 9.99 9.25
N GLN A 302 -13.10 10.08 10.40
CA GLN A 302 -12.35 8.98 11.00
C GLN A 302 -13.19 7.70 11.24
N PRO A 303 -14.44 7.78 11.73
CA PRO A 303 -15.27 6.58 11.90
C PRO A 303 -15.54 5.87 10.56
N ALA A 304 -15.79 6.64 9.49
CA ALA A 304 -16.00 6.08 8.16
C ALA A 304 -14.73 5.40 7.62
N ILE A 305 -13.56 6.02 7.81
CA ILE A 305 -12.26 5.46 7.42
C ILE A 305 -12.01 4.13 8.14
N LYS A 306 -12.25 4.08 9.46
CA LYS A 306 -12.07 2.88 10.28
C LYS A 306 -13.03 1.74 9.90
N ALA A 307 -14.20 2.07 9.34
CA ALA A 307 -15.18 1.10 8.88
C ALA A 307 -14.84 0.49 7.51
N LEU A 308 -13.86 1.04 6.78
CA LEU A 308 -13.44 0.52 5.48
C LEU A 308 -12.70 -0.82 5.63
N PRO A 309 -13.01 -1.82 4.81
CA PRO A 309 -12.36 -3.14 4.89
C PRO A 309 -10.86 -3.06 4.58
N LEU A 310 -10.43 -2.16 3.69
CA LEU A 310 -9.01 -2.00 3.37
C LEU A 310 -8.25 -1.41 4.56
N THR A 311 -8.81 -0.44 5.27
CA THR A 311 -8.21 0.12 6.48
C THR A 311 -8.01 -0.95 7.56
N ALA A 312 -9.03 -1.80 7.77
CA ALA A 312 -8.93 -2.90 8.72
C ALA A 312 -7.84 -3.91 8.32
N LEU A 313 -7.76 -4.28 7.03
CA LEU A 313 -6.73 -5.20 6.56
C LEU A 313 -5.32 -4.61 6.68
N VAL A 314 -5.15 -3.34 6.32
CA VAL A 314 -3.86 -2.63 6.42
C VAL A 314 -3.39 -2.57 7.88
N ASN A 315 -4.28 -2.17 8.80
CA ASN A 315 -3.95 -2.07 10.22
C ASN A 315 -3.61 -3.45 10.81
N ALA A 316 -4.41 -4.47 10.53
CA ALA A 316 -4.16 -5.83 11.00
C ALA A 316 -2.83 -6.38 10.46
N LEU A 317 -2.53 -6.18 9.17
CA LEU A 317 -1.26 -6.62 8.58
C LEU A 317 -0.05 -5.90 9.18
N ARG A 318 -0.13 -4.58 9.37
CA ARG A 318 0.96 -3.81 9.99
C ARG A 318 1.21 -4.26 11.41
N ALA A 319 0.15 -4.34 12.22
CA ALA A 319 0.26 -4.76 13.61
C ALA A 319 0.86 -6.19 13.72
N VAL A 320 0.40 -7.12 12.89
CA VAL A 320 0.94 -8.49 12.90
C VAL A 320 2.36 -8.52 12.36
N VAL A 321 2.65 -7.93 11.19
CA VAL A 321 3.96 -8.03 10.54
C VAL A 321 5.04 -7.27 11.29
N LEU A 322 4.79 -5.99 11.63
CA LEU A 322 5.80 -5.10 12.19
C LEU A 322 5.89 -5.17 13.71
N GLU A 323 4.75 -5.19 14.39
CA GLU A 323 4.69 -5.17 15.85
C GLU A 323 4.67 -6.56 16.46
N GLY A 324 4.40 -7.62 15.68
CA GLY A 324 4.38 -9.00 16.15
C GLY A 324 3.20 -9.32 17.07
N VAL A 325 2.12 -8.55 17.02
CA VAL A 325 0.97 -8.74 17.90
C VAL A 325 0.19 -10.02 17.56
N THR A 326 -0.50 -10.56 18.55
CA THR A 326 -1.33 -11.76 18.39
C THR A 326 -2.64 -11.45 17.65
N LEU A 327 -3.28 -12.49 17.08
CA LEU A 327 -4.59 -12.34 16.43
C LEU A 327 -5.67 -11.78 17.37
N GLN A 328 -5.54 -11.99 18.68
CA GLN A 328 -6.45 -11.40 19.66
C GLN A 328 -6.37 -9.88 19.72
N ALA A 329 -5.19 -9.31 19.54
CA ALA A 329 -5.03 -7.85 19.53
C ALA A 329 -5.73 -7.18 18.34
N VAL A 330 -5.76 -7.86 17.18
CA VAL A 330 -6.40 -7.38 15.94
C VAL A 330 -7.81 -7.95 15.72
N ARG A 331 -8.44 -8.47 16.79
CA ARG A 331 -9.78 -9.08 16.70
C ARG A 331 -10.85 -8.13 16.14
N GLY A 332 -10.74 -6.84 16.43
CA GLY A 332 -11.66 -5.82 15.93
C GLY A 332 -11.63 -5.72 14.41
N GLU A 333 -10.44 -5.65 13.84
CA GLU A 333 -10.20 -5.62 12.39
C GLU A 333 -10.66 -6.92 11.73
N LEU A 334 -10.37 -8.08 12.36
CA LEU A 334 -10.81 -9.38 11.86
C LEU A 334 -12.33 -9.53 11.88
N LEU A 335 -13.01 -9.07 12.94
CA LEU A 335 -14.47 -9.05 13.00
C LEU A 335 -15.06 -8.14 11.92
N LEU A 336 -14.50 -6.97 11.71
CA LEU A 336 -14.93 -6.07 10.64
C LEU A 336 -14.77 -6.71 9.26
N LEU A 337 -13.63 -7.35 8.98
CA LEU A 337 -13.41 -8.10 7.74
C LEU A 337 -14.36 -9.28 7.60
N ALA A 338 -14.70 -9.98 8.69
CA ALA A 338 -15.70 -11.04 8.68
C ALA A 338 -17.09 -10.50 8.33
N VAL A 339 -17.49 -9.36 8.85
CA VAL A 339 -18.75 -8.67 8.46
C VAL A 339 -18.73 -8.33 6.97
N TRP A 340 -17.61 -7.75 6.46
CA TRP A 340 -17.44 -7.46 5.04
C TRP A 340 -17.35 -8.72 4.15
N THR A 341 -17.08 -9.87 4.72
CA THR A 341 -17.18 -11.16 4.03
C THR A 341 -18.63 -11.63 3.97
N VAL A 342 -19.29 -11.72 5.13
CA VAL A 342 -20.62 -12.36 5.26
C VAL A 342 -21.72 -11.52 4.59
N VAL A 343 -21.73 -10.19 4.84
CA VAL A 343 -22.81 -9.33 4.35
C VAL A 343 -22.81 -9.22 2.82
N PRO A 344 -21.68 -8.85 2.15
CA PRO A 344 -21.66 -8.81 0.69
C PRO A 344 -21.92 -10.15 0.05
N PHE A 345 -21.41 -11.25 0.63
CA PHE A 345 -21.65 -12.60 0.14
C PHE A 345 -23.14 -13.00 0.21
N ALA A 346 -23.78 -12.76 1.34
CA ALA A 346 -25.21 -13.05 1.52
C ALA A 346 -26.09 -12.23 0.56
N VAL A 347 -25.76 -10.94 0.40
CA VAL A 347 -26.44 -10.06 -0.56
C VAL A 347 -26.20 -10.52 -2.00
N ALA A 348 -24.96 -10.89 -2.33
CA ALA A 348 -24.61 -11.42 -3.64
C ALA A 348 -25.43 -12.67 -3.98
N LEU A 349 -25.55 -13.62 -3.05
CA LEU A 349 -26.35 -14.84 -3.27
C LEU A 349 -27.82 -14.53 -3.57
N ARG A 350 -28.42 -13.54 -2.90
CA ARG A 350 -29.81 -13.12 -3.16
C ARG A 350 -29.97 -12.40 -4.51
N LEU A 351 -28.96 -11.65 -4.92
CA LEU A 351 -28.99 -10.86 -6.15
C LEU A 351 -28.53 -11.63 -7.38
N PHE A 352 -27.87 -12.78 -7.19
CA PHE A 352 -27.27 -13.55 -8.27
C PHE A 352 -28.32 -14.18 -9.17
N LYS A 353 -28.37 -13.71 -10.41
CA LYS A 353 -29.24 -14.29 -11.44
C LYS A 353 -28.39 -15.22 -12.31
N TRP A 354 -28.75 -16.50 -12.29
CA TRP A 354 -28.12 -17.57 -13.09
C TRP A 354 -28.51 -17.54 -14.58
N ARG A 355 -29.13 -16.47 -15.04
CA ARG A 355 -29.61 -16.30 -16.42
C ARG A 355 -28.74 -15.39 -17.26
#